data_2fc4c2e2fd0eb7ed9c9878c0039a8e8b
#
_entry.id   2fc4c2e2fd0eb7ed9c9878c0039a8e8b
#
_cell.length_a   1.000
_cell.length_b   1.000
_cell.length_c   1.000
_cell.angle_alpha   90.00
_cell.angle_beta   90.00
_cell.angle_gamma   90.00
#
_symmetry.space_group_name_H-M   'P 1'
#
loop_
_entity.id
_entity.type
_entity.pdbx_description
1 polymer ?
#
loop_
_entity_poly.entity_id
_entity_poly.type
_entity_poly.pdbx_seq_one_letter_code
_entity_poly.pdbx_strand_id
1 'polypeptide(L)'
;MKKRVSSILLAAVLCVTMLSVVALADECEHEWKYKDTGTGLNCIETCTKCSTTQGSSRQHRDDGLNNNAKDGKCDFCSAELAVSFNDLFRTICATTWEAAFKEIGSTSGTLYPIADTTETITYNEKGNVTINLAGFTINELKVTKGRLTIVGNGTITKLEVTTNAKVELSGGTYGEITGVTDKNTLLGPGYVFDTDGKTVVEAPIKSVTASVTGHNNAKYGYTAEQAPVLTAAITPDNVTGVTYRWYKVNGSKKIAIDNATAQTYTVETGLNAGDYDYCCTATVGTYSLTSGDVTVTIIKADGPQLGTINVNQVYNDTASKTIEIYDQVIGKLNEAFPNGGTMEFQGDGYESADGLTLKNDWQIDVDSGSITYTMGENTAPEKKITIKYKAFAHEGNYKNNYEYAEGTVVITLTKITPTGTPNYTPITSSGKTLADAHLNADNGVFSVPGTVKWVGETDELDPSTVPVEKDKAYTWKFTPRLDNYESITGSIILWTESGSGVVIIVPSQSGESTPASNPNTGAAPVGQPLPGLALLALAALCLYAGTRRF
;
A
#
# COMPACT_ATOMS: atom_id res chain seq x y z
N MET A 1 78.05 -34.03 -30.34
CA MET A 1 79.22 -33.10 -30.31
C MET A 1 79.35 -32.09 -31.45
N LYS A 2 78.44 -32.04 -32.48
CA LYS A 2 78.54 -31.09 -33.63
C LYS A 2 77.72 -29.78 -33.49
N LYS A 3 76.92 -29.60 -32.43
CA LYS A 3 76.13 -28.35 -32.22
C LYS A 3 76.74 -27.33 -31.22
N ARG A 4 77.84 -27.65 -30.56
CA ARG A 4 78.49 -26.73 -29.61
C ARG A 4 79.69 -25.97 -30.18
N VAL A 5 80.13 -26.35 -31.37
CA VAL A 5 81.27 -25.65 -31.97
C VAL A 5 80.82 -24.47 -32.85
N SER A 6 79.59 -24.50 -33.43
CA SER A 6 79.05 -23.35 -34.22
C SER A 6 78.68 -22.14 -33.38
N SER A 7 78.31 -22.35 -32.11
CA SER A 7 77.91 -21.25 -31.22
C SER A 7 79.14 -20.44 -30.69
N ILE A 8 80.26 -21.07 -30.58
CA ILE A 8 81.48 -20.42 -30.07
C ILE A 8 82.14 -19.61 -31.23
N LEU A 9 82.03 -20.04 -32.45
CA LEU A 9 82.56 -19.30 -33.58
C LEU A 9 81.71 -18.06 -33.89
N LEU A 10 80.37 -18.13 -33.70
CA LEU A 10 79.48 -16.96 -33.91
C LEU A 10 79.65 -15.92 -32.83
N ALA A 11 79.94 -16.32 -31.62
CA ALA A 11 80.22 -15.39 -30.50
C ALA A 11 81.60 -14.70 -30.67
N ALA A 12 82.58 -15.41 -31.18
CA ALA A 12 83.89 -14.81 -31.46
C ALA A 12 83.88 -13.82 -32.62
N VAL A 13 83.07 -14.05 -33.64
CA VAL A 13 82.92 -13.10 -34.79
C VAL A 13 82.11 -11.87 -34.35
N LEU A 14 81.12 -12.03 -33.52
CA LEU A 14 80.36 -10.89 -32.91
C LEU A 14 81.28 -10.03 -31.99
N CYS A 15 82.13 -10.64 -31.18
CA CYS A 15 83.06 -9.89 -30.36
C CYS A 15 84.14 -9.11 -31.14
N VAL A 16 84.56 -9.68 -32.27
CA VAL A 16 85.58 -8.97 -33.10
C VAL A 16 84.93 -7.82 -33.89
N THR A 17 83.67 -7.89 -34.28
CA THR A 17 82.97 -6.77 -34.95
C THR A 17 82.55 -5.69 -33.96
N MET A 18 82.37 -6.03 -32.67
CA MET A 18 82.13 -5.01 -31.65
C MET A 18 83.36 -4.28 -31.19
N LEU A 19 84.54 -4.89 -31.35
CA LEU A 19 85.79 -4.25 -31.00
C LEU A 19 86.36 -3.30 -32.08
N SER A 20 85.81 -3.33 -33.32
CA SER A 20 86.25 -2.48 -34.38
C SER A 20 85.46 -1.17 -34.54
N VAL A 21 84.44 -0.94 -33.76
CA VAL A 21 83.67 0.33 -33.77
C VAL A 21 84.11 1.25 -32.60
N VAL A 22 84.94 0.77 -31.68
CA VAL A 22 85.41 1.56 -30.53
C VAL A 22 86.68 2.37 -30.83
N ALA A 23 87.25 2.30 -32.06
CA ALA A 23 88.57 2.86 -32.34
C ALA A 23 88.59 4.15 -33.14
N LEU A 24 87.48 4.91 -33.26
CA LEU A 24 87.51 6.25 -33.96
C LEU A 24 86.59 7.29 -33.26
N ALA A 25 86.44 7.21 -31.93
CA ALA A 25 85.87 8.30 -31.22
C ALA A 25 86.86 8.79 -30.14
N ASP A 26 88.06 9.02 -30.54
CA ASP A 26 89.08 9.57 -29.65
C ASP A 26 89.34 11.02 -30.05
N GLU A 27 88.94 11.92 -29.19
CA GLU A 27 89.36 13.31 -28.92
C GLU A 27 88.25 14.16 -28.29
N CYS A 28 87.16 13.58 -27.85
CA CYS A 28 86.22 14.36 -27.03
C CYS A 28 86.41 14.05 -25.55
N GLU A 29 86.96 14.95 -24.79
CA GLU A 29 86.83 14.93 -23.35
C GLU A 29 85.37 15.12 -23.06
N HIS A 30 84.68 14.01 -22.85
CA HIS A 30 83.20 14.00 -22.65
C HIS A 30 82.82 14.71 -21.36
N GLU A 31 82.03 15.75 -21.48
CA GLU A 31 81.37 16.42 -20.41
C GLU A 31 79.89 16.02 -20.44
N TRP A 32 79.47 15.12 -19.55
CA TRP A 32 78.16 14.52 -19.53
C TRP A 32 77.15 15.35 -18.74
N LYS A 33 76.03 15.66 -19.38
CA LYS A 33 74.86 16.28 -18.75
C LYS A 33 73.62 15.57 -19.22
N TYR A 34 72.63 15.45 -18.33
CA TYR A 34 71.31 14.96 -18.72
C TYR A 34 70.64 15.98 -19.65
N LYS A 35 70.06 15.50 -20.71
CA LYS A 35 69.28 16.29 -21.67
C LYS A 35 67.94 15.61 -21.92
N ASP A 36 66.89 16.38 -22.08
CA ASP A 36 65.59 15.87 -22.55
C ASP A 36 65.77 15.14 -23.88
N THR A 37 65.18 13.93 -23.96
CA THR A 37 65.21 13.13 -25.18
C THR A 37 64.32 13.66 -26.29
N GLY A 38 63.45 14.65 -25.99
CA GLY A 38 62.42 15.14 -26.86
C GLY A 38 61.18 14.26 -26.90
N THR A 39 61.12 13.18 -26.09
CA THR A 39 59.91 12.32 -25.98
C THR A 39 58.91 12.87 -24.96
N GLY A 40 59.30 13.87 -24.20
CA GLY A 40 58.52 14.47 -23.09
C GLY A 40 58.46 13.65 -21.82
N LEU A 41 59.06 12.45 -21.79
CA LEU A 41 58.99 11.55 -20.63
C LEU A 41 60.37 11.25 -20.01
N ASN A 42 61.41 11.33 -20.79
CA ASN A 42 62.73 10.86 -20.39
C ASN A 42 63.86 11.85 -20.73
N CYS A 43 64.91 11.78 -19.93
CA CYS A 43 66.19 12.40 -20.24
C CYS A 43 67.30 11.34 -20.32
N ILE A 44 68.35 11.66 -21.04
CA ILE A 44 69.52 10.80 -21.22
C ILE A 44 70.80 11.62 -21.06
N GLU A 45 71.85 10.99 -20.51
CA GLU A 45 73.16 11.64 -20.48
C GLU A 45 73.67 11.87 -21.88
N THR A 46 73.94 13.13 -22.22
CA THR A 46 74.39 13.56 -23.51
C THR A 46 75.67 14.37 -23.32
N CYS A 47 76.67 14.09 -24.06
CA CYS A 47 77.92 14.88 -24.06
C CYS A 47 77.64 16.28 -24.62
N THR A 48 78.00 17.32 -23.88
CA THR A 48 77.82 18.72 -24.30
C THR A 48 78.71 19.13 -25.44
N LYS A 49 79.83 18.42 -25.68
CA LYS A 49 80.80 18.73 -26.72
C LYS A 49 80.59 18.00 -28.05
N CYS A 50 80.13 16.72 -27.98
CA CYS A 50 80.00 15.92 -29.20
C CYS A 50 78.58 15.36 -29.40
N SER A 51 77.64 15.64 -28.54
CA SER A 51 76.23 15.18 -28.61
C SER A 51 76.06 13.64 -28.52
N THR A 52 77.13 12.88 -28.24
CA THR A 52 77.02 11.43 -27.99
C THR A 52 76.23 11.15 -26.73
N THR A 53 75.39 10.14 -26.76
CA THR A 53 74.58 9.72 -25.57
C THR A 53 75.18 8.49 -24.94
N GLN A 54 75.13 8.38 -23.63
CA GLN A 54 75.51 7.18 -22.91
C GLN A 54 74.45 6.75 -21.86
N GLY A 55 74.51 5.50 -21.48
CA GLY A 55 73.63 4.96 -20.46
C GLY A 55 72.20 4.71 -20.93
N SER A 56 71.29 4.38 -20.03
CA SER A 56 69.87 4.25 -20.27
C SER A 56 69.14 5.55 -19.95
N SER A 57 68.10 5.87 -20.74
CA SER A 57 67.27 7.03 -20.46
C SER A 57 66.59 6.90 -19.06
N ARG A 58 66.44 8.03 -18.38
CA ARG A 58 65.76 8.15 -17.10
C ARG A 58 64.46 8.92 -17.27
N GLN A 59 63.42 8.49 -16.58
CA GLN A 59 62.17 9.24 -16.54
C GLN A 59 62.38 10.59 -15.83
N HIS A 60 61.70 11.62 -16.35
CA HIS A 60 61.66 12.91 -15.69
C HIS A 60 61.03 12.77 -14.29
N ARG A 61 61.56 13.46 -13.32
CA ARG A 61 61.02 13.57 -11.96
C ARG A 61 61.43 14.89 -11.32
N ASP A 62 60.58 15.32 -10.37
CA ASP A 62 60.79 16.46 -9.49
C ASP A 62 60.52 16.00 -8.07
N ASP A 63 61.47 15.30 -7.47
CA ASP A 63 61.34 14.78 -6.09
C ASP A 63 62.12 15.60 -5.08
N GLY A 64 62.83 16.60 -5.55
CA GLY A 64 63.65 17.51 -4.76
C GLY A 64 64.97 16.90 -4.30
N LEU A 65 65.31 15.67 -4.76
CA LEU A 65 66.53 14.99 -4.27
C LEU A 65 67.82 15.66 -4.72
N ASN A 66 67.85 16.28 -5.90
CA ASN A 66 69.06 16.92 -6.46
C ASN A 66 69.17 18.41 -6.14
N ASN A 67 68.05 19.15 -5.96
CA ASN A 67 68.06 20.60 -5.73
C ASN A 67 67.33 21.02 -4.43
N ASN A 68 66.87 20.09 -3.63
CA ASN A 68 66.14 20.34 -2.41
C ASN A 68 64.83 21.13 -2.55
N ALA A 69 64.31 21.28 -3.74
CA ALA A 69 63.02 21.95 -3.99
C ALA A 69 62.25 21.22 -5.12
N LYS A 70 60.96 21.10 -4.96
CA LYS A 70 60.02 20.78 -6.02
C LYS A 70 59.73 22.08 -6.76
N ASP A 71 60.50 22.38 -7.79
CA ASP A 71 60.45 23.65 -8.48
C ASP A 71 59.83 23.60 -9.86
N GLY A 72 59.21 22.46 -10.22
CA GLY A 72 58.61 22.25 -11.52
C GLY A 72 59.59 21.92 -12.63
N LYS A 73 60.84 21.60 -12.26
CA LYS A 73 61.86 21.21 -13.24
C LYS A 73 62.38 19.81 -12.94
N CYS A 74 62.82 19.16 -13.99
CA CYS A 74 63.43 17.83 -13.85
C CYS A 74 64.74 17.90 -13.10
N ASP A 75 64.86 17.13 -12.04
CA ASP A 75 66.06 17.03 -11.18
C ASP A 75 67.32 16.60 -11.94
N PHE A 76 67.17 15.98 -13.11
CA PHE A 76 68.26 15.49 -13.90
C PHE A 76 68.69 16.46 -15.02
N CYS A 77 67.73 16.94 -15.83
CA CYS A 77 68.04 17.73 -17.01
C CYS A 77 67.57 19.19 -16.93
N SER A 78 66.95 19.57 -15.82
CA SER A 78 66.36 20.91 -15.63
C SER A 78 65.31 21.33 -16.66
N ALA A 79 64.78 20.38 -17.41
CA ALA A 79 63.66 20.65 -18.30
C ALA A 79 62.43 21.05 -17.47
N GLU A 80 61.67 22.05 -17.95
CA GLU A 80 60.41 22.43 -17.32
C GLU A 80 59.40 21.31 -17.48
N LEU A 81 58.68 21.00 -16.43
CA LEU A 81 57.73 19.93 -16.36
C LEU A 81 56.31 20.51 -16.43
N ALA A 82 55.44 19.88 -17.18
CA ALA A 82 54.08 20.32 -17.37
C ALA A 82 53.12 19.57 -16.46
N VAL A 83 53.35 18.29 -16.25
CA VAL A 83 52.39 17.40 -15.58
C VAL A 83 53.07 16.23 -14.91
N SER A 84 52.58 15.81 -13.77
CA SER A 84 53.01 14.62 -13.05
C SER A 84 51.89 13.57 -12.98
N PHE A 85 52.26 12.31 -12.86
CA PHE A 85 51.36 11.19 -12.65
C PHE A 85 52.07 10.08 -11.85
N ASN A 86 51.28 9.27 -11.16
CA ASN A 86 51.84 8.18 -10.38
C ASN A 86 51.73 6.86 -11.16
N ASP A 87 52.88 6.20 -11.29
CA ASP A 87 52.97 4.79 -11.60
C ASP A 87 52.85 3.98 -10.29
N LEU A 88 52.73 2.66 -10.34
CA LEU A 88 52.54 1.78 -9.19
C LEU A 88 53.60 2.00 -8.07
N PHE A 89 54.77 2.56 -8.37
CA PHE A 89 55.89 2.67 -7.42
C PHE A 89 56.52 4.06 -7.32
N ARG A 90 56.17 5.01 -8.20
CA ARG A 90 56.85 6.33 -8.24
C ARG A 90 56.00 7.39 -8.97
N THR A 91 56.32 8.64 -8.70
CA THR A 91 55.82 9.77 -9.45
C THR A 91 56.69 9.95 -10.69
N ILE A 92 56.06 10.01 -11.88
CA ILE A 92 56.67 10.27 -13.15
C ILE A 92 56.21 11.66 -13.58
N CYS A 93 57.08 12.43 -14.19
CA CYS A 93 56.80 13.75 -14.72
C CYS A 93 56.96 13.76 -16.21
N ALA A 94 56.18 14.61 -16.88
CA ALA A 94 56.33 14.84 -18.32
C ALA A 94 56.50 16.32 -18.60
N THR A 95 57.26 16.64 -19.62
CA THR A 95 57.47 18.00 -20.09
C THR A 95 56.33 18.52 -20.98
N THR A 96 55.47 17.61 -21.45
CA THR A 96 54.27 17.94 -22.25
C THR A 96 53.06 17.12 -21.83
N TRP A 97 51.90 17.71 -21.98
CA TRP A 97 50.62 17.02 -21.74
C TRP A 97 50.37 15.86 -22.72
N GLU A 98 50.78 16.05 -23.98
CA GLU A 98 50.63 15.01 -25.01
C GLU A 98 51.42 13.75 -24.66
N ALA A 99 52.66 13.90 -24.17
CA ALA A 99 53.46 12.76 -23.72
C ALA A 99 52.82 12.04 -22.55
N ALA A 100 52.30 12.78 -21.56
CA ALA A 100 51.60 12.20 -20.42
C ALA A 100 50.32 11.48 -20.81
N PHE A 101 49.51 12.05 -21.67
CA PHE A 101 48.29 11.40 -22.18
C PHE A 101 48.59 10.12 -22.94
N LYS A 102 49.60 10.12 -23.77
CA LYS A 102 50.03 8.96 -24.55
C LYS A 102 50.51 7.82 -23.64
N GLU A 103 51.22 8.15 -22.57
CA GLU A 103 51.76 7.18 -21.61
C GLU A 103 50.61 6.54 -20.79
N ILE A 104 49.68 7.37 -20.27
CA ILE A 104 48.54 6.91 -19.46
C ILE A 104 47.38 6.46 -20.34
N GLY A 105 47.21 6.95 -21.54
CA GLY A 105 46.02 6.79 -22.36
C GLY A 105 45.66 5.35 -22.73
N SER A 106 46.60 4.41 -22.60
CA SER A 106 46.36 2.96 -22.75
C SER A 106 45.97 2.25 -21.44
N THR A 107 46.20 2.89 -20.29
CA THR A 107 45.88 2.41 -18.95
C THR A 107 44.84 3.35 -18.31
N SER A 108 44.76 3.43 -17.04
CA SER A 108 43.95 4.44 -16.32
C SER A 108 44.86 5.11 -15.31
N GLY A 109 44.79 6.44 -15.23
CA GLY A 109 45.62 7.15 -14.26
C GLY A 109 45.14 8.57 -14.00
N THR A 110 45.74 9.20 -12.99
CA THR A 110 45.45 10.58 -12.59
C THR A 110 46.65 11.44 -12.92
N LEU A 111 46.41 12.52 -13.63
CA LEU A 111 47.36 13.57 -13.99
C LEU A 111 47.19 14.78 -13.09
N TYR A 112 48.29 15.37 -12.69
CA TYR A 112 48.35 16.57 -11.87
C TYR A 112 49.15 17.64 -12.61
N PRO A 113 48.55 18.79 -12.95
CA PRO A 113 49.35 19.95 -13.43
C PRO A 113 50.48 20.28 -12.42
N ILE A 114 51.61 20.68 -12.89
CA ILE A 114 52.72 21.16 -12.09
C ILE A 114 52.75 22.69 -12.04
N ALA A 115 52.26 23.31 -13.11
CA ALA A 115 52.16 24.77 -13.24
C ALA A 115 50.92 25.14 -14.03
N ASP A 116 50.54 26.41 -13.96
CA ASP A 116 49.53 26.99 -14.86
C ASP A 116 49.95 26.87 -16.30
N THR A 117 49.01 26.56 -17.19
CA THR A 117 49.30 26.43 -18.61
C THR A 117 48.57 27.49 -19.45
N THR A 118 49.31 28.13 -20.36
CA THR A 118 48.76 29.07 -21.35
C THR A 118 48.46 28.42 -22.68
N GLU A 119 48.91 27.19 -22.89
CA GLU A 119 48.73 26.44 -24.13
C GLU A 119 47.38 25.75 -24.21
N THR A 120 46.96 25.41 -25.44
CA THR A 120 45.79 24.53 -25.65
C THR A 120 46.22 23.08 -25.47
N ILE A 121 45.63 22.43 -24.49
CA ILE A 121 45.82 21.01 -24.20
C ILE A 121 44.76 20.21 -24.97
N THR A 122 45.18 19.21 -25.72
CA THR A 122 44.24 18.34 -26.47
C THR A 122 44.31 16.90 -25.95
N TYR A 123 43.18 16.40 -25.39
CA TYR A 123 43.02 14.99 -25.06
C TYR A 123 42.34 14.24 -26.21
N ASN A 124 43.02 13.24 -26.74
CA ASN A 124 42.58 12.45 -27.90
C ASN A 124 42.88 10.94 -27.76
N GLU A 125 42.91 10.43 -26.55
CA GLU A 125 43.22 9.03 -26.24
C GLU A 125 41.95 8.20 -26.03
N LYS A 126 42.09 6.88 -26.15
CA LYS A 126 40.94 5.96 -25.93
C LYS A 126 40.67 5.58 -24.48
N GLY A 127 41.62 5.85 -23.59
CA GLY A 127 41.60 5.44 -22.22
C GLY A 127 40.66 6.26 -21.33
N ASN A 128 40.70 5.95 -20.04
CA ASN A 128 40.04 6.70 -18.99
C ASN A 128 41.08 7.46 -18.17
N VAL A 129 41.16 8.77 -18.34
CA VAL A 129 42.12 9.61 -17.64
C VAL A 129 41.41 10.53 -16.69
N THR A 130 42.00 10.73 -15.51
CA THR A 130 41.55 11.75 -14.56
C THR A 130 42.55 12.88 -14.52
N ILE A 131 42.09 14.13 -14.60
CA ILE A 131 42.91 15.32 -14.31
C ILE A 131 42.47 15.85 -12.93
N ASN A 132 43.40 15.85 -12.00
CA ASN A 132 43.21 16.56 -10.74
C ASN A 132 43.87 17.93 -10.86
N LEU A 133 43.06 18.98 -10.90
CA LEU A 133 43.52 20.34 -11.14
C LEU A 133 44.49 20.86 -10.05
N ALA A 134 44.36 20.38 -8.83
CA ALA A 134 45.27 20.68 -7.71
C ALA A 134 45.54 22.18 -7.46
N GLY A 135 44.59 23.05 -7.80
CA GLY A 135 44.71 24.51 -7.66
C GLY A 135 45.22 25.24 -8.86
N PHE A 136 45.70 24.54 -9.92
CA PHE A 136 46.26 25.15 -11.11
C PHE A 136 45.22 25.54 -12.14
N THR A 137 45.67 26.42 -13.06
CA THR A 137 44.85 26.90 -14.18
C THR A 137 45.28 26.25 -15.48
N ILE A 138 44.34 25.68 -16.20
CA ILE A 138 44.49 25.25 -17.60
C ILE A 138 43.76 26.27 -18.48
N ASN A 139 44.49 26.93 -19.36
CA ASN A 139 43.90 27.97 -20.23
C ASN A 139 42.84 27.39 -21.18
N GLU A 140 43.17 26.35 -21.94
CA GLU A 140 42.23 25.70 -22.85
C GLU A 140 42.46 24.18 -22.85
N LEU A 141 41.36 23.44 -22.61
CA LEU A 141 41.33 21.98 -22.66
C LEU A 141 40.33 21.54 -23.73
N LYS A 142 40.82 20.86 -24.76
CA LYS A 142 40.02 20.28 -25.82
C LYS A 142 39.96 18.76 -25.67
N VAL A 143 38.76 18.20 -25.55
CA VAL A 143 38.54 16.76 -25.41
C VAL A 143 37.86 16.25 -26.68
N THR A 144 38.60 15.49 -27.48
CA THR A 144 38.13 15.06 -28.80
C THR A 144 37.67 13.61 -28.84
N LYS A 145 38.13 12.78 -27.87
CA LYS A 145 37.84 11.35 -27.82
C LYS A 145 38.12 10.79 -26.43
N GLY A 146 37.55 9.60 -26.13
CA GLY A 146 37.79 8.87 -24.90
C GLY A 146 37.00 9.41 -23.73
N ARG A 147 37.40 9.03 -22.52
CA ARG A 147 36.77 9.46 -21.27
C ARG A 147 37.78 10.26 -20.43
N LEU A 148 37.35 11.43 -20.01
CA LEU A 148 38.13 12.30 -19.15
C LEU A 148 37.31 12.70 -17.93
N THR A 149 37.85 12.45 -16.73
CA THR A 149 37.26 12.92 -15.47
C THR A 149 38.11 14.10 -14.97
N ILE A 150 37.49 15.19 -14.57
CA ILE A 150 38.16 16.37 -14.03
C ILE A 150 37.74 16.52 -12.58
N VAL A 151 38.71 16.56 -11.67
CA VAL A 151 38.50 16.62 -10.21
C VAL A 151 39.40 17.72 -9.59
N GLY A 152 39.16 17.98 -8.31
CA GLY A 152 39.97 18.92 -7.52
C GLY A 152 39.57 20.38 -7.75
N ASN A 153 40.25 21.26 -7.03
CA ASN A 153 40.11 22.70 -7.12
C ASN A 153 41.13 23.25 -8.15
N GLY A 154 40.72 24.14 -8.97
CA GLY A 154 41.54 24.75 -10.04
C GLY A 154 40.63 25.29 -11.12
N THR A 155 41.19 25.84 -12.17
CA THR A 155 40.42 26.53 -13.21
C THR A 155 40.73 25.97 -14.59
N ILE A 156 39.68 25.77 -15.39
CA ILE A 156 39.80 25.60 -16.84
C ILE A 156 39.12 26.81 -17.50
N THR A 157 39.92 27.69 -18.12
CA THR A 157 39.36 28.89 -18.69
C THR A 157 38.41 28.59 -19.83
N LYS A 158 38.77 27.61 -20.68
CA LYS A 158 37.92 27.12 -21.78
C LYS A 158 38.00 25.61 -21.88
N LEU A 159 36.82 24.95 -21.83
CA LEU A 159 36.65 23.51 -22.04
C LEU A 159 35.85 23.28 -23.34
N GLU A 160 36.46 22.62 -24.33
CA GLU A 160 35.79 22.21 -25.55
C GLU A 160 35.59 20.67 -25.54
N VAL A 161 34.34 20.21 -25.67
CA VAL A 161 34.01 18.79 -25.68
C VAL A 161 33.37 18.41 -27.00
N THR A 162 33.98 17.49 -27.75
CA THR A 162 33.40 17.02 -29.01
C THR A 162 32.44 15.85 -28.80
N THR A 163 31.61 15.55 -29.80
CA THR A 163 30.58 14.51 -29.75
C THR A 163 31.09 13.08 -29.45
N ASN A 164 32.38 12.82 -29.74
CA ASN A 164 32.99 11.51 -29.50
C ASN A 164 33.68 11.38 -28.13
N ALA A 165 33.69 12.45 -27.35
CA ALA A 165 34.29 12.50 -26.03
C ALA A 165 33.28 12.32 -24.95
N LYS A 166 33.68 11.71 -23.81
CA LYS A 166 32.93 11.65 -22.57
C LYS A 166 33.71 12.39 -21.50
N VAL A 167 33.14 13.48 -21.01
CA VAL A 167 33.75 14.28 -19.94
C VAL A 167 32.87 14.20 -18.72
N GLU A 168 33.50 14.05 -17.56
CA GLU A 168 32.86 14.03 -16.26
C GLU A 168 33.52 15.06 -15.34
N LEU A 169 32.72 16.02 -14.84
CA LEU A 169 33.17 17.11 -13.99
C LEU A 169 32.82 16.81 -12.55
N SER A 170 33.81 16.62 -11.71
CA SER A 170 33.70 16.34 -10.27
C SER A 170 34.58 17.31 -9.46
N GLY A 171 34.65 18.55 -9.88
CA GLY A 171 35.39 19.66 -9.27
C GLY A 171 35.82 20.69 -10.30
N GLY A 172 36.50 21.75 -9.85
CA GLY A 172 37.06 22.82 -10.69
C GLY A 172 36.07 23.95 -11.04
N THR A 173 36.65 25.02 -11.54
CA THR A 173 35.94 26.20 -12.03
C THR A 173 36.13 26.32 -13.55
N TYR A 174 35.06 26.59 -14.29
CA TYR A 174 35.05 26.61 -15.75
C TYR A 174 34.64 27.98 -16.27
N GLY A 175 35.50 28.64 -17.05
CA GLY A 175 35.19 29.93 -17.65
C GLY A 175 34.12 29.78 -18.75
N GLU A 176 34.45 29.02 -19.81
CA GLU A 176 33.59 28.70 -20.93
C GLU A 176 33.55 27.19 -21.17
N ILE A 177 32.39 26.63 -21.43
CA ILE A 177 32.22 25.23 -21.85
C ILE A 177 31.48 25.22 -23.17
N THR A 178 32.12 24.61 -24.19
CA THR A 178 31.61 24.55 -25.57
C THR A 178 31.51 23.10 -26.08
N GLY A 179 30.76 22.90 -27.16
CA GLY A 179 30.59 21.58 -27.78
C GLY A 179 29.51 20.70 -27.18
N VAL A 180 28.80 21.17 -26.13
CA VAL A 180 27.63 20.54 -25.54
C VAL A 180 26.45 21.51 -25.47
N THR A 181 25.24 21.00 -25.63
CA THR A 181 24.02 21.80 -25.58
C THR A 181 23.68 22.19 -24.15
N ASP A 182 23.88 21.27 -23.20
CA ASP A 182 23.67 21.49 -21.77
C ASP A 182 24.92 21.04 -21.01
N LYS A 183 25.59 21.97 -20.36
CA LYS A 183 26.79 21.69 -19.57
C LYS A 183 26.55 20.80 -18.34
N ASN A 184 25.29 20.76 -17.83
CA ASN A 184 24.96 19.89 -16.70
C ASN A 184 25.09 18.41 -17.05
N THR A 185 25.04 18.04 -18.31
CA THR A 185 25.25 16.65 -18.76
C THR A 185 26.70 16.17 -18.56
N LEU A 186 27.61 17.07 -18.28
CA LEU A 186 29.01 16.76 -17.97
C LEU A 186 29.25 16.53 -16.48
N LEU A 187 28.31 16.84 -15.61
CA LEU A 187 28.51 16.69 -14.17
C LEU A 187 28.61 15.22 -13.76
N GLY A 188 29.60 14.93 -12.92
CA GLY A 188 29.73 13.64 -12.26
C GLY A 188 28.60 13.37 -11.27
N PRO A 189 28.33 12.09 -10.93
CA PRO A 189 27.33 11.75 -9.95
C PRO A 189 27.56 12.47 -8.61
N GLY A 190 26.56 13.19 -8.13
CA GLY A 190 26.62 13.93 -6.87
C GLY A 190 27.35 15.27 -6.96
N TYR A 191 27.55 15.81 -8.15
CA TYR A 191 28.12 17.14 -8.36
C TYR A 191 27.13 18.06 -9.08
N VAL A 192 27.27 19.36 -8.82
CA VAL A 192 26.44 20.42 -9.41
C VAL A 192 27.29 21.64 -9.69
N PHE A 193 26.83 22.51 -10.60
CA PHE A 193 27.37 23.86 -10.67
C PHE A 193 26.84 24.69 -9.50
N ASP A 194 27.75 25.40 -8.84
CA ASP A 194 27.40 26.38 -7.81
C ASP A 194 26.60 27.54 -8.40
N THR A 195 26.17 28.45 -7.54
CA THR A 195 25.36 29.64 -7.88
C THR A 195 25.99 30.54 -8.91
N ASP A 196 27.33 30.54 -9.05
CA ASP A 196 28.09 31.23 -10.10
C ASP A 196 27.90 30.62 -11.49
N GLY A 197 27.34 29.42 -11.56
CA GLY A 197 27.16 28.63 -12.76
C GLY A 197 28.46 28.20 -13.43
N LYS A 198 29.57 28.27 -12.73
CA LYS A 198 30.94 27.98 -13.24
C LYS A 198 31.68 26.96 -12.38
N THR A 199 31.56 27.03 -11.06
CA THR A 199 32.27 26.16 -10.14
C THR A 199 31.50 24.88 -9.89
N VAL A 200 32.15 23.74 -10.04
CA VAL A 200 31.57 22.43 -9.80
C VAL A 200 31.86 22.03 -8.35
N VAL A 201 30.82 21.79 -7.58
CA VAL A 201 30.85 21.42 -6.16
C VAL A 201 30.08 20.16 -5.90
N GLU A 202 30.32 19.48 -4.79
CA GLU A 202 29.43 18.39 -4.37
C GLU A 202 28.01 18.92 -4.16
N ALA A 203 27.03 18.16 -4.63
CA ALA A 203 25.64 18.48 -4.41
C ALA A 203 25.34 18.55 -2.89
N PRO A 204 24.71 19.62 -2.43
CA PRO A 204 24.38 19.76 -1.01
C PRO A 204 23.44 18.67 -0.51
N ILE A 205 22.60 18.12 -1.41
CA ILE A 205 21.69 16.99 -1.15
C ILE A 205 22.04 15.88 -2.15
N LYS A 206 22.35 14.68 -1.61
CA LYS A 206 22.71 13.50 -2.43
C LYS A 206 21.49 12.64 -2.73
N SER A 207 20.48 12.66 -1.86
CA SER A 207 19.20 11.98 -2.08
C SER A 207 18.07 12.65 -1.33
N VAL A 208 16.86 12.49 -1.85
CA VAL A 208 15.59 12.82 -1.20
C VAL A 208 14.72 11.58 -1.23
N THR A 209 14.15 11.21 -0.10
CA THR A 209 13.17 10.13 0.00
C THR A 209 11.89 10.67 0.62
N ALA A 210 10.76 10.10 0.24
CA ALA A 210 9.47 10.36 0.86
C ALA A 210 8.91 9.05 1.43
N SER A 211 8.29 9.11 2.59
CA SER A 211 7.69 7.94 3.24
C SER A 211 6.42 8.33 3.98
N VAL A 212 5.52 7.36 4.15
CA VAL A 212 4.35 7.50 5.03
C VAL A 212 4.81 7.22 6.46
N THR A 213 4.65 8.18 7.36
CA THR A 213 5.11 8.08 8.75
C THR A 213 3.99 8.01 9.77
N GLY A 214 2.73 8.24 9.39
CA GLY A 214 1.57 8.14 10.28
C GLY A 214 0.32 7.72 9.51
N HIS A 215 -0.53 6.94 10.19
CA HIS A 215 -1.87 6.53 9.71
C HIS A 215 -1.92 5.97 8.29
N ASN A 216 -0.92 5.12 7.94
CA ASN A 216 -0.99 4.39 6.69
C ASN A 216 -2.25 3.49 6.69
N ASN A 217 -2.94 3.40 5.55
CA ASN A 217 -4.24 2.73 5.41
C ASN A 217 -5.35 3.38 6.27
N ALA A 218 -5.43 4.70 6.27
CA ALA A 218 -6.56 5.41 6.86
C ALA A 218 -7.86 4.97 6.18
N LYS A 219 -8.92 4.78 6.97
CA LYS A 219 -10.24 4.43 6.41
C LYS A 219 -10.91 5.66 5.80
N TYR A 220 -11.66 5.46 4.73
CA TYR A 220 -12.49 6.53 4.16
C TYR A 220 -13.30 7.28 5.23
N GLY A 221 -13.36 8.60 5.11
CA GLY A 221 -14.00 9.44 6.12
C GLY A 221 -13.13 9.76 7.34
N TYR A 222 -11.81 9.48 7.27
CA TYR A 222 -10.87 9.81 8.32
C TYR A 222 -10.87 11.31 8.68
N THR A 223 -10.61 11.62 9.93
CA THR A 223 -10.45 12.98 10.44
C THR A 223 -9.03 13.50 10.18
N ALA A 224 -8.83 14.82 10.37
CA ALA A 224 -7.50 15.42 10.25
C ALA A 224 -6.45 14.78 11.19
N GLU A 225 -6.87 14.31 12.37
CA GLU A 225 -6.00 13.62 13.33
C GLU A 225 -5.62 12.20 12.88
N GLN A 226 -6.45 11.58 12.06
CA GLN A 226 -6.25 10.24 11.50
C GLN A 226 -5.68 10.28 10.09
N ALA A 227 -5.40 11.47 9.56
CA ALA A 227 -4.88 11.65 8.21
C ALA A 227 -3.47 11.07 8.08
N PRO A 228 -3.13 10.43 6.96
CA PRO A 228 -1.78 10.00 6.68
C PRO A 228 -0.81 11.18 6.69
N VAL A 229 0.38 10.95 7.25
CA VAL A 229 1.45 11.95 7.28
C VAL A 229 2.61 11.45 6.43
N LEU A 230 3.02 12.28 5.50
CA LEU A 230 4.19 12.06 4.67
C LEU A 230 5.38 12.82 5.26
N THR A 231 6.55 12.21 5.23
CA THR A 231 7.80 12.82 5.68
C THR A 231 8.85 12.68 4.60
N ALA A 232 9.50 13.80 4.28
CA ALA A 232 10.66 13.83 3.40
C ALA A 232 11.94 13.70 4.23
N ALA A 233 12.86 12.88 3.78
CA ALA A 233 14.20 12.76 4.34
C ALA A 233 15.25 13.05 3.25
N ILE A 234 16.31 13.74 3.63
CA ILE A 234 17.44 14.07 2.76
C ILE A 234 18.72 13.42 3.26
N THR A 235 19.67 13.25 2.36
CA THR A 235 21.02 12.81 2.72
C THR A 235 22.04 13.78 2.13
N PRO A 236 23.01 14.30 2.93
CA PRO A 236 23.09 14.17 4.39
C PRO A 236 21.98 14.93 5.11
N ASP A 237 21.66 14.54 6.34
CA ASP A 237 20.54 15.07 7.14
C ASP A 237 20.83 16.41 7.82
N ASN A 238 22.11 16.77 7.91
CA ASN A 238 22.59 17.99 8.56
C ASN A 238 22.61 19.23 7.66
N VAL A 239 22.03 19.16 6.47
CA VAL A 239 21.97 20.31 5.53
C VAL A 239 21.00 21.37 6.06
N THR A 240 21.48 22.61 6.16
CA THR A 240 20.68 23.75 6.58
C THR A 240 20.09 24.54 5.41
N GLY A 241 19.01 25.30 5.64
CA GLY A 241 18.38 26.12 4.59
C GLY A 241 17.60 25.33 3.55
N VAL A 242 17.24 24.09 3.87
CA VAL A 242 16.42 23.26 2.99
C VAL A 242 14.98 23.76 2.98
N THR A 243 14.41 23.91 1.82
CA THR A 243 12.99 24.14 1.59
C THR A 243 12.37 22.96 0.90
N TYR A 244 11.11 22.65 1.20
CA TYR A 244 10.40 21.51 0.66
C TYR A 244 9.21 21.98 -0.18
N ARG A 245 8.79 21.14 -1.14
CA ARG A 245 7.55 21.30 -1.89
C ARG A 245 6.97 19.94 -2.20
N TRP A 246 5.74 19.71 -1.77
CA TRP A 246 5.03 18.46 -2.04
C TRP A 246 4.16 18.56 -3.28
N TYR A 247 4.00 17.43 -3.95
CA TYR A 247 3.23 17.28 -5.18
C TYR A 247 2.35 16.04 -5.09
N LYS A 248 1.14 16.15 -5.65
CA LYS A 248 0.36 14.98 -6.09
C LYS A 248 0.89 14.51 -7.43
N VAL A 249 0.99 13.18 -7.58
CA VAL A 249 1.44 12.53 -8.81
C VAL A 249 0.23 11.88 -9.49
N ASN A 250 0.02 12.21 -10.74
CA ASN A 250 -1.03 11.61 -11.56
C ASN A 250 -0.39 11.13 -12.87
N GLY A 251 0.00 9.84 -12.89
CA GLY A 251 0.84 9.30 -13.94
C GLY A 251 2.19 10.04 -14.01
N SER A 252 2.52 10.61 -15.13
CA SER A 252 3.75 11.41 -15.29
C SER A 252 3.64 12.87 -14.85
N LYS A 253 2.44 13.33 -14.45
CA LYS A 253 2.19 14.73 -14.10
C LYS A 253 2.30 14.96 -12.60
N LYS A 254 3.15 15.92 -12.21
CA LYS A 254 3.29 16.41 -10.84
C LYS A 254 2.50 17.70 -10.67
N ILE A 255 1.58 17.73 -9.72
CA ILE A 255 0.73 18.87 -9.41
C ILE A 255 1.14 19.38 -8.02
N ALA A 256 1.62 20.62 -7.95
CA ALA A 256 2.05 21.20 -6.69
C ALA A 256 0.86 21.37 -5.74
N ILE A 257 1.08 21.00 -4.48
CA ILE A 257 0.08 21.18 -3.42
C ILE A 257 0.30 22.53 -2.77
N ASP A 258 -0.76 23.35 -2.71
CA ASP A 258 -0.66 24.68 -2.15
C ASP A 258 -0.27 24.67 -0.66
N ASN A 259 0.68 25.53 -0.30
CA ASN A 259 1.21 25.68 1.07
C ASN A 259 1.89 24.43 1.67
N ALA A 260 2.10 23.36 0.90
CA ALA A 260 2.80 22.15 1.37
C ALA A 260 4.32 22.33 1.22
N THR A 261 4.90 23.15 2.13
CA THR A 261 6.32 23.57 2.08
C THR A 261 7.14 23.12 3.29
N ALA A 262 6.56 22.36 4.20
CA ALA A 262 7.27 21.78 5.33
C ALA A 262 7.89 20.42 4.96
N GLN A 263 8.82 19.94 5.78
CA GLN A 263 9.40 18.62 5.65
C GLN A 263 8.35 17.51 5.73
N THR A 264 7.28 17.74 6.47
CA THR A 264 6.13 16.83 6.58
C THR A 264 4.92 17.41 5.84
N TYR A 265 4.07 16.54 5.34
CA TYR A 265 2.79 16.89 4.74
C TYR A 265 1.69 15.98 5.28
N THR A 266 0.66 16.56 5.85
CA THR A 266 -0.56 15.84 6.26
C THR A 266 -1.51 15.78 5.07
N VAL A 267 -1.88 14.58 4.67
CA VAL A 267 -2.75 14.37 3.52
C VAL A 267 -4.14 14.96 3.80
N GLU A 268 -4.72 15.62 2.82
CA GLU A 268 -6.03 16.23 2.92
C GLU A 268 -7.13 15.22 3.24
N THR A 269 -8.14 15.61 3.99
CA THR A 269 -9.34 14.81 4.25
C THR A 269 -10.29 14.79 3.05
N GLY A 270 -11.20 13.81 3.01
CA GLY A 270 -12.23 13.72 1.97
C GLY A 270 -11.78 13.00 0.70
N LEU A 271 -10.62 12.35 0.70
CA LEU A 271 -10.21 11.46 -0.38
C LEU A 271 -11.07 10.18 -0.38
N ASN A 272 -11.40 9.69 -1.56
CA ASN A 272 -12.04 8.38 -1.73
C ASN A 272 -11.07 7.24 -1.35
N ALA A 273 -11.59 6.05 -1.11
CA ALA A 273 -10.76 4.87 -0.99
C ALA A 273 -10.02 4.62 -2.32
N GLY A 274 -8.74 4.31 -2.22
CA GLY A 274 -7.84 4.15 -3.37
C GLY A 274 -6.41 4.55 -3.05
N ASP A 275 -5.57 4.48 -4.05
CA ASP A 275 -4.15 4.80 -3.96
C ASP A 275 -3.88 6.21 -4.52
N TYR A 276 -3.06 6.95 -3.81
CA TYR A 276 -2.67 8.32 -4.15
C TYR A 276 -1.16 8.45 -4.05
N ASP A 277 -0.55 8.85 -5.16
CA ASP A 277 0.90 9.01 -5.23
C ASP A 277 1.31 10.45 -4.97
N TYR A 278 2.36 10.60 -4.20
CA TYR A 278 2.95 11.89 -3.83
C TYR A 278 4.47 11.85 -4.02
N CYS A 279 5.07 13.01 -4.24
CA CYS A 279 6.52 13.16 -4.15
C CYS A 279 6.88 14.51 -3.54
N CYS A 280 8.11 14.63 -3.06
CA CYS A 280 8.62 15.83 -2.45
C CYS A 280 9.89 16.31 -3.15
N THR A 281 9.97 17.60 -3.45
CA THR A 281 11.19 18.25 -3.90
C THR A 281 11.82 18.98 -2.71
N ALA A 282 13.09 18.70 -2.44
CA ALA A 282 13.91 19.45 -1.51
C ALA A 282 14.85 20.39 -2.28
N THR A 283 14.96 21.62 -1.84
CA THR A 283 15.76 22.66 -2.50
C THR A 283 16.69 23.35 -1.50
N VAL A 284 17.96 23.51 -1.89
CA VAL A 284 18.98 24.29 -1.17
C VAL A 284 19.60 25.28 -2.16
N GLY A 285 19.45 26.57 -1.93
CA GLY A 285 19.86 27.59 -2.88
C GLY A 285 19.17 27.41 -4.24
N THR A 286 19.94 27.14 -5.27
CA THR A 286 19.44 26.87 -6.63
C THR A 286 19.32 25.38 -6.97
N TYR A 287 19.85 24.51 -6.11
CA TYR A 287 19.86 23.06 -6.32
C TYR A 287 18.59 22.42 -5.78
N SER A 288 17.94 21.61 -6.61
CA SER A 288 16.72 20.89 -6.23
C SER A 288 16.82 19.43 -6.60
N LEU A 289 16.35 18.57 -5.71
CA LEU A 289 16.26 17.14 -5.93
C LEU A 289 14.86 16.66 -5.52
N THR A 290 14.27 15.78 -6.31
CA THR A 290 12.92 15.26 -6.07
C THR A 290 13.01 13.79 -5.69
N SER A 291 12.20 13.37 -4.70
CA SER A 291 12.07 11.98 -4.28
C SER A 291 11.45 11.11 -5.39
N GLY A 292 11.57 9.81 -5.25
CA GLY A 292 10.64 8.87 -5.87
C GLY A 292 9.22 9.10 -5.35
N ASP A 293 8.26 8.49 -6.03
CA ASP A 293 6.86 8.55 -5.63
C ASP A 293 6.63 7.69 -4.37
N VAL A 294 5.75 8.16 -3.50
CA VAL A 294 5.28 7.47 -2.29
C VAL A 294 3.77 7.33 -2.38
N THR A 295 3.27 6.11 -2.23
CA THR A 295 1.85 5.81 -2.31
C THR A 295 1.22 5.86 -0.92
N VAL A 296 0.12 6.59 -0.82
CA VAL A 296 -0.80 6.60 0.32
C VAL A 296 -2.03 5.82 -0.09
N THR A 297 -2.37 4.79 0.66
CA THR A 297 -3.59 4.00 0.45
C THR A 297 -4.66 4.43 1.44
N ILE A 298 -5.81 4.86 0.93
CA ILE A 298 -7.03 5.05 1.71
C ILE A 298 -7.87 3.79 1.52
N ILE A 299 -8.09 3.05 2.60
CA ILE A 299 -8.91 1.84 2.55
C ILE A 299 -10.39 2.17 2.72
N LYS A 300 -11.25 1.27 2.30
CA LYS A 300 -12.68 1.41 2.50
C LYS A 300 -13.04 1.50 3.97
N ALA A 301 -14.05 2.29 4.30
CA ALA A 301 -14.67 2.27 5.61
C ALA A 301 -15.52 1.00 5.79
N ASP A 302 -15.75 0.61 7.04
CA ASP A 302 -16.61 -0.52 7.32
C ASP A 302 -18.05 -0.21 6.87
N GLY A 303 -18.71 -1.22 6.33
CA GLY A 303 -20.13 -1.14 6.01
C GLY A 303 -20.99 -1.08 7.27
N PRO A 304 -22.20 -0.53 7.20
CA PRO A 304 -23.09 -0.46 8.34
C PRO A 304 -23.60 -1.85 8.73
N GLN A 305 -23.89 -2.02 10.01
CA GLN A 305 -24.56 -3.20 10.54
C GLN A 305 -26.07 -3.05 10.36
N LEU A 306 -26.71 -3.94 9.59
CA LEU A 306 -28.14 -3.89 9.28
C LEU A 306 -29.01 -4.46 10.41
N GLY A 307 -28.38 -5.12 11.40
CA GLY A 307 -29.07 -5.71 12.54
C GLY A 307 -29.70 -7.05 12.21
N THR A 308 -30.69 -7.45 13.03
CA THR A 308 -31.36 -8.75 12.94
C THR A 308 -32.83 -8.59 12.62
N ILE A 309 -33.31 -9.35 11.63
CA ILE A 309 -34.72 -9.52 11.30
C ILE A 309 -35.18 -10.84 11.93
N ASN A 310 -36.19 -10.78 12.80
CA ASN A 310 -36.75 -11.97 13.40
C ASN A 310 -38.05 -12.37 12.69
N VAL A 311 -38.15 -13.64 12.29
CA VAL A 311 -39.31 -14.22 11.63
C VAL A 311 -39.76 -15.44 12.37
N ASN A 312 -41.09 -15.54 12.64
CA ASN A 312 -41.70 -16.74 13.17
C ASN A 312 -42.33 -17.54 12.03
N GLN A 313 -41.92 -18.77 11.87
CA GLN A 313 -42.42 -19.69 10.86
C GLN A 313 -43.08 -20.89 11.54
N VAL A 314 -44.29 -21.20 11.08
CA VAL A 314 -44.98 -22.41 11.58
C VAL A 314 -44.23 -23.64 11.06
N TYR A 315 -43.99 -24.57 11.95
CA TYR A 315 -43.33 -25.83 11.63
C TYR A 315 -44.11 -26.64 10.59
N ASN A 316 -43.37 -27.35 9.76
CA ASN A 316 -43.89 -28.24 8.72
C ASN A 316 -44.61 -27.54 7.55
N ASP A 317 -44.47 -26.24 7.41
CA ASP A 317 -44.88 -25.53 6.20
C ASP A 317 -43.75 -25.65 5.16
N THR A 318 -43.83 -26.67 4.31
CA THR A 318 -42.83 -26.97 3.27
C THR A 318 -42.98 -26.08 2.02
N ALA A 319 -43.90 -25.13 2.03
CA ALA A 319 -43.99 -24.16 0.97
C ALA A 319 -42.78 -23.22 0.98
N SER A 320 -42.29 -22.85 -0.19
CA SER A 320 -41.27 -21.81 -0.30
C SER A 320 -41.77 -20.51 0.32
N LYS A 321 -40.97 -19.90 1.15
CA LYS A 321 -41.25 -18.62 1.80
C LYS A 321 -40.25 -17.58 1.37
N THR A 322 -40.74 -16.37 1.17
CA THR A 322 -39.91 -15.22 0.82
C THR A 322 -39.99 -14.17 1.91
N ILE A 323 -38.85 -13.69 2.35
CA ILE A 323 -38.73 -12.58 3.29
C ILE A 323 -38.20 -11.40 2.49
N GLU A 324 -39.03 -10.37 2.34
CA GLU A 324 -38.63 -9.12 1.70
C GLU A 324 -37.77 -8.33 2.68
N ILE A 325 -36.50 -8.12 2.33
CA ILE A 325 -35.53 -7.37 3.15
C ILE A 325 -35.16 -6.04 2.52
N TYR A 326 -35.51 -5.82 1.26
CA TYR A 326 -35.10 -4.64 0.47
C TYR A 326 -35.42 -3.32 1.20
N ASP A 327 -36.67 -3.08 1.55
CA ASP A 327 -37.09 -1.82 2.16
C ASP A 327 -36.45 -1.58 3.54
N GLN A 328 -36.27 -2.63 4.33
CA GLN A 328 -35.63 -2.54 5.64
C GLN A 328 -34.15 -2.25 5.51
N VAL A 329 -33.47 -2.89 4.57
CA VAL A 329 -32.07 -2.69 4.29
C VAL A 329 -31.84 -1.30 3.71
N ILE A 330 -32.62 -0.90 2.71
CA ILE A 330 -32.53 0.42 2.09
C ILE A 330 -32.81 1.53 3.09
N GLY A 331 -33.79 1.37 4.00
CA GLY A 331 -34.06 2.33 5.06
C GLY A 331 -32.84 2.58 5.93
N LYS A 332 -32.24 1.52 6.47
CA LYS A 332 -31.04 1.61 7.31
C LYS A 332 -29.81 2.12 6.55
N LEU A 333 -29.66 1.73 5.29
CA LEU A 333 -28.55 2.19 4.48
C LEU A 333 -28.69 3.66 4.10
N ASN A 334 -29.90 4.14 3.83
CA ASN A 334 -30.16 5.55 3.58
C ASN A 334 -29.94 6.42 4.83
N GLU A 335 -30.20 5.88 6.02
CA GLU A 335 -29.85 6.55 7.28
C GLU A 335 -28.33 6.69 7.45
N ALA A 336 -27.59 5.62 7.16
CA ALA A 336 -26.13 5.60 7.26
C ALA A 336 -25.45 6.34 6.11
N PHE A 337 -26.09 6.34 4.93
CA PHE A 337 -25.54 6.87 3.69
C PHE A 337 -26.60 7.64 2.90
N PRO A 338 -26.87 8.89 3.24
CA PRO A 338 -28.01 9.68 2.69
C PRO A 338 -27.99 9.90 1.17
N ASN A 339 -26.91 9.58 0.48
CA ASN A 339 -26.79 9.74 -0.97
C ASN A 339 -26.36 8.43 -1.68
N GLY A 340 -26.70 7.29 -1.11
CA GLY A 340 -26.07 6.01 -1.40
C GLY A 340 -26.59 5.32 -2.61
N GLY A 341 -26.62 5.40 -3.70
CA GLY A 341 -26.83 4.57 -4.89
C GLY A 341 -27.64 3.29 -4.70
N THR A 342 -27.76 2.54 -5.76
CA THR A 342 -28.44 1.23 -5.77
C THR A 342 -27.61 0.17 -5.05
N MET A 343 -28.28 -0.71 -4.31
CA MET A 343 -27.67 -1.79 -3.56
C MET A 343 -27.84 -3.11 -4.29
N GLU A 344 -26.78 -3.90 -4.28
CA GLU A 344 -26.81 -5.28 -4.77
C GLU A 344 -26.71 -6.22 -3.56
N PHE A 345 -27.58 -7.23 -3.52
CA PHE A 345 -27.55 -8.25 -2.49
C PHE A 345 -26.71 -9.43 -2.98
N GLN A 346 -25.77 -9.86 -2.15
CA GLN A 346 -25.07 -11.12 -2.34
C GLN A 346 -25.33 -12.02 -1.14
N GLY A 347 -25.88 -13.19 -1.38
CA GLY A 347 -26.02 -14.22 -0.37
C GLY A 347 -24.79 -15.11 -0.34
N ASP A 348 -23.87 -14.84 0.57
CA ASP A 348 -22.77 -15.75 0.85
C ASP A 348 -22.94 -16.27 2.27
N GLY A 349 -23.55 -17.41 2.37
CA GLY A 349 -23.47 -18.23 3.56
C GLY A 349 -24.58 -18.03 4.57
N TYR A 350 -25.11 -19.14 4.96
CA TYR A 350 -26.00 -19.29 6.12
C TYR A 350 -25.26 -20.07 7.20
N GLU A 351 -25.44 -19.66 8.43
CA GLU A 351 -24.98 -20.41 9.61
C GLU A 351 -26.20 -20.87 10.43
N SER A 352 -26.23 -22.14 10.82
CA SER A 352 -27.17 -22.61 11.81
C SER A 352 -26.61 -22.38 13.21
N ALA A 353 -27.34 -21.69 14.06
CA ALA A 353 -26.95 -21.47 15.44
C ALA A 353 -26.95 -22.76 16.28
N ASP A 354 -27.67 -23.80 15.88
CA ASP A 354 -27.88 -25.04 16.63
C ASP A 354 -27.07 -26.24 16.08
N GLY A 355 -26.07 -26.01 15.25
CA GLY A 355 -25.26 -27.10 14.67
C GLY A 355 -26.00 -27.95 13.63
N LEU A 356 -27.16 -27.52 13.17
CA LEU A 356 -27.85 -28.14 12.06
C LEU A 356 -27.06 -27.87 10.77
N THR A 357 -26.61 -28.94 10.15
CA THR A 357 -26.03 -28.88 8.82
C THR A 357 -27.16 -28.64 7.84
N LEU A 358 -27.42 -27.39 7.49
CA LEU A 358 -28.48 -27.01 6.55
C LEU A 358 -28.31 -27.59 5.13
N LYS A 359 -27.27 -28.35 4.92
CA LYS A 359 -26.84 -28.82 3.59
C LYS A 359 -27.84 -29.69 2.84
N ASN A 360 -28.76 -30.37 3.51
CA ASN A 360 -29.65 -31.33 2.86
C ASN A 360 -31.15 -31.03 2.99
N ASP A 361 -31.55 -30.15 3.92
CA ASP A 361 -32.96 -30.00 4.27
C ASP A 361 -33.55 -28.60 3.95
N TRP A 362 -32.69 -27.61 3.73
CA TRP A 362 -33.12 -26.25 3.44
C TRP A 362 -32.53 -25.75 2.14
N GLN A 363 -33.36 -25.14 1.32
CA GLN A 363 -32.93 -24.37 0.16
C GLN A 363 -33.09 -22.89 0.48
N ILE A 364 -31.99 -22.15 0.40
CA ILE A 364 -31.96 -20.72 0.67
C ILE A 364 -31.38 -20.03 -0.56
N ASP A 365 -32.13 -19.06 -1.06
CA ASP A 365 -31.71 -18.18 -2.12
C ASP A 365 -31.82 -16.73 -1.65
N VAL A 366 -30.79 -15.93 -1.91
CA VAL A 366 -30.78 -14.50 -1.59
C VAL A 366 -30.58 -13.76 -2.89
N ASP A 367 -31.64 -13.12 -3.35
CA ASP A 367 -31.65 -12.36 -4.57
C ASP A 367 -32.18 -10.94 -4.31
N SER A 368 -31.66 -9.99 -5.04
CA SER A 368 -32.13 -8.58 -5.23
C SER A 368 -33.02 -7.96 -4.12
N GLY A 369 -32.81 -8.31 -2.86
CA GLY A 369 -33.55 -7.74 -1.73
C GLY A 369 -34.57 -8.67 -1.08
N SER A 370 -34.57 -9.95 -1.43
CA SER A 370 -35.39 -10.97 -0.78
C SER A 370 -34.56 -12.19 -0.38
N ILE A 371 -35.00 -12.87 0.67
CA ILE A 371 -34.45 -14.17 1.09
C ILE A 371 -35.55 -15.20 0.90
N THR A 372 -35.38 -16.08 -0.07
CA THR A 372 -36.29 -17.21 -0.29
C THR A 372 -35.71 -18.47 0.33
N TYR A 373 -36.54 -19.17 1.08
CA TYR A 373 -36.15 -20.43 1.71
C TYR A 373 -37.26 -21.45 1.66
N THR A 374 -36.88 -22.72 1.64
CA THR A 374 -37.78 -23.86 1.78
C THR A 374 -37.32 -24.69 2.96
N MET A 375 -38.22 -24.99 3.88
CA MET A 375 -37.92 -25.75 5.08
C MET A 375 -37.73 -27.23 4.74
N GLY A 376 -36.70 -27.85 5.29
CA GLY A 376 -36.45 -29.27 5.16
C GLY A 376 -37.44 -30.14 5.95
N GLU A 377 -37.66 -31.37 5.49
CA GLU A 377 -38.67 -32.28 6.05
C GLU A 377 -38.40 -32.72 7.51
N ASN A 378 -37.18 -32.69 7.99
CA ASN A 378 -36.77 -33.20 9.29
C ASN A 378 -36.37 -32.11 10.29
N THR A 379 -36.81 -30.90 10.08
CA THR A 379 -36.45 -29.79 10.98
C THR A 379 -37.26 -29.85 12.26
N ALA A 380 -36.62 -29.92 13.41
CA ALA A 380 -37.33 -29.94 14.71
C ALA A 380 -37.95 -28.58 15.05
N PRO A 381 -39.14 -28.55 15.67
CA PRO A 381 -39.74 -27.31 16.19
C PRO A 381 -38.84 -26.64 17.23
N GLU A 382 -39.08 -25.35 17.47
CA GLU A 382 -38.32 -24.51 18.43
C GLU A 382 -36.85 -24.28 18.06
N LYS A 383 -36.46 -24.71 16.88
CA LYS A 383 -35.12 -24.40 16.33
C LYS A 383 -35.07 -22.99 15.81
N LYS A 384 -33.88 -22.39 15.94
CA LYS A 384 -33.56 -21.09 15.33
C LYS A 384 -32.59 -21.29 14.18
N ILE A 385 -32.91 -20.69 13.08
CA ILE A 385 -32.06 -20.71 11.87
C ILE A 385 -31.60 -19.30 11.61
N THR A 386 -30.28 -19.13 11.51
CA THR A 386 -29.67 -17.83 11.28
C THR A 386 -29.14 -17.76 9.87
N ILE A 387 -29.63 -16.79 9.10
CA ILE A 387 -29.16 -16.48 7.76
C ILE A 387 -28.38 -15.17 7.83
N LYS A 388 -27.10 -15.19 7.51
CA LYS A 388 -26.30 -13.99 7.33
C LYS A 388 -26.37 -13.55 5.88
N TYR A 389 -26.54 -12.28 5.63
CA TYR A 389 -26.57 -11.71 4.30
C TYR A 389 -25.71 -10.46 4.22
N LYS A 390 -25.25 -10.15 3.01
CA LYS A 390 -24.44 -8.99 2.69
C LYS A 390 -25.15 -8.12 1.66
N ALA A 391 -25.01 -6.81 1.82
CA ALA A 391 -25.52 -5.83 0.88
C ALA A 391 -24.37 -4.95 0.39
N PHE A 392 -24.28 -4.78 -0.93
CA PHE A 392 -23.26 -3.98 -1.60
C PHE A 392 -23.89 -2.78 -2.27
N ALA A 393 -23.20 -1.65 -2.23
CA ALA A 393 -23.56 -0.54 -3.09
C ALA A 393 -23.21 -0.86 -4.55
N HIS A 394 -24.18 -0.79 -5.44
CA HIS A 394 -23.97 -1.08 -6.85
C HIS A 394 -23.33 0.10 -7.59
N GLU A 395 -23.62 1.33 -7.21
CA GLU A 395 -23.14 2.55 -7.86
C GLU A 395 -22.75 3.64 -6.86
N GLY A 396 -22.02 4.65 -7.36
CA GLY A 396 -21.71 5.87 -6.65
C GLY A 396 -20.58 5.75 -5.63
N ASN A 397 -20.47 6.76 -4.75
CA ASN A 397 -19.39 6.87 -3.79
C ASN A 397 -19.32 5.70 -2.79
N TYR A 398 -20.43 5.04 -2.52
CA TYR A 398 -20.48 3.95 -1.55
C TYR A 398 -19.79 2.68 -2.04
N LYS A 399 -19.98 2.31 -3.29
CA LYS A 399 -19.30 1.16 -3.89
C LYS A 399 -17.79 1.26 -3.75
N ASN A 400 -17.26 2.46 -3.90
CA ASN A 400 -15.83 2.69 -3.90
C ASN A 400 -15.26 2.87 -2.49
N ASN A 401 -16.06 3.40 -1.54
CA ASN A 401 -15.56 3.92 -0.28
C ASN A 401 -15.94 3.09 0.96
N TYR A 402 -16.88 2.16 0.83
CA TYR A 402 -17.33 1.33 1.94
C TYR A 402 -17.24 -0.15 1.60
N GLU A 403 -16.98 -0.96 2.62
CA GLU A 403 -17.18 -2.39 2.56
C GLU A 403 -18.68 -2.71 2.54
N TYR A 404 -19.03 -3.98 2.34
CA TYR A 404 -20.42 -4.41 2.36
C TYR A 404 -21.07 -4.20 3.74
N ALA A 405 -22.38 -3.99 3.75
CA ALA A 405 -23.19 -4.00 4.96
C ALA A 405 -23.58 -5.44 5.29
N GLU A 406 -23.54 -5.82 6.57
CA GLU A 406 -23.93 -7.16 7.02
C GLU A 406 -25.24 -7.12 7.79
N GLY A 407 -26.07 -8.13 7.56
CA GLY A 407 -27.34 -8.33 8.27
C GLY A 407 -27.60 -9.79 8.58
N THR A 408 -28.57 -10.03 9.46
CA THR A 408 -28.94 -11.36 9.90
C THR A 408 -30.44 -11.52 9.88
N VAL A 409 -30.92 -12.66 9.40
CA VAL A 409 -32.30 -13.10 9.58
C VAL A 409 -32.32 -14.30 10.52
N VAL A 410 -33.13 -14.24 11.57
CA VAL A 410 -33.34 -15.35 12.50
C VAL A 410 -34.76 -15.88 12.34
N ILE A 411 -34.89 -17.08 11.83
CA ILE A 411 -36.16 -17.79 11.68
C ILE A 411 -36.36 -18.69 12.90
N THR A 412 -37.40 -18.43 13.64
CA THR A 412 -37.81 -19.29 14.81
C THR A 412 -38.99 -20.16 14.37
N LEU A 413 -38.83 -21.47 14.49
CA LEU A 413 -39.87 -22.41 14.16
C LEU A 413 -40.81 -22.60 15.34
N THR A 414 -42.10 -22.37 15.13
CA THR A 414 -43.13 -22.52 16.14
C THR A 414 -43.98 -23.76 15.88
N LYS A 415 -44.48 -24.39 16.96
CA LYS A 415 -45.43 -25.50 16.85
C LYS A 415 -46.76 -25.01 16.32
N ILE A 416 -47.51 -25.92 15.70
CA ILE A 416 -48.87 -25.68 15.23
C ILE A 416 -49.83 -25.91 16.42
N THR A 417 -50.74 -24.99 16.63
CA THR A 417 -51.81 -25.17 17.58
C THR A 417 -52.92 -26.02 16.97
N PRO A 418 -53.19 -27.24 17.44
CA PRO A 418 -54.28 -28.05 16.89
C PRO A 418 -55.63 -27.47 17.29
N THR A 419 -56.63 -27.72 16.46
CA THR A 419 -58.01 -27.32 16.72
C THR A 419 -58.85 -28.55 17.05
N GLY A 420 -59.89 -28.35 17.86
CA GLY A 420 -60.81 -29.42 18.19
C GLY A 420 -61.25 -29.39 19.67
N THR A 421 -62.19 -30.20 19.96
CA THR A 421 -62.72 -30.42 21.32
C THR A 421 -62.96 -31.90 21.51
N PRO A 422 -62.69 -32.46 22.68
CA PRO A 422 -62.83 -33.89 22.93
C PRO A 422 -64.28 -34.33 22.95
N ASN A 423 -64.52 -35.58 22.58
CA ASN A 423 -65.78 -36.25 22.90
C ASN A 423 -65.83 -36.56 24.37
N TYR A 424 -66.99 -36.45 24.94
CA TYR A 424 -67.28 -36.82 26.37
C TYR A 424 -68.71 -37.24 26.53
N THR A 425 -68.98 -37.94 27.61
CA THR A 425 -70.34 -38.31 28.09
C THR A 425 -70.80 -37.34 29.17
N PRO A 426 -71.90 -36.58 28.96
CA PRO A 426 -72.43 -35.71 29.96
C PRO A 426 -72.85 -36.51 31.21
N ILE A 427 -72.67 -35.96 32.38
CA ILE A 427 -73.05 -36.52 33.66
C ILE A 427 -74.42 -35.96 34.09
N THR A 428 -75.33 -36.81 34.39
CA THR A 428 -76.73 -36.43 34.71
C THR A 428 -77.17 -36.78 36.13
N SER A 429 -76.24 -37.39 36.90
CA SER A 429 -76.58 -37.81 38.29
C SER A 429 -75.39 -37.64 39.24
N SER A 430 -75.63 -37.44 40.52
CA SER A 430 -74.62 -37.37 41.54
C SER A 430 -73.91 -38.72 41.81
N GLY A 431 -72.70 -38.64 42.33
CA GLY A 431 -71.92 -39.85 42.69
C GLY A 431 -71.04 -40.37 41.52
N LYS A 432 -70.96 -39.65 40.47
CA LYS A 432 -70.11 -39.93 39.29
C LYS A 432 -68.75 -39.25 39.41
N THR A 433 -67.76 -39.85 38.79
CA THR A 433 -66.38 -39.34 38.71
C THR A 433 -66.01 -38.90 37.28
N LEU A 434 -64.84 -38.26 37.08
CA LEU A 434 -64.38 -37.89 35.77
C LEU A 434 -64.17 -39.09 34.82
N ALA A 435 -63.93 -40.28 35.37
CA ALA A 435 -63.82 -41.51 34.58
C ALA A 435 -65.13 -41.87 33.87
N ASP A 436 -66.28 -41.59 34.50
CA ASP A 436 -67.62 -41.84 33.90
C ASP A 436 -67.92 -40.95 32.71
N ALA A 437 -67.19 -39.86 32.52
CA ALA A 437 -67.36 -38.95 31.36
C ALA A 437 -66.75 -39.49 30.06
N HIS A 438 -66.01 -40.59 30.12
CA HIS A 438 -65.46 -41.27 28.97
C HIS A 438 -64.79 -40.31 27.95
N LEU A 439 -63.95 -39.40 28.44
CA LEU A 439 -63.24 -38.42 27.63
C LEU A 439 -62.38 -39.13 26.61
N ASN A 440 -62.50 -38.77 25.28
CA ASN A 440 -61.71 -39.35 24.23
C ASN A 440 -61.52 -38.40 23.06
N ALA A 441 -60.54 -38.72 22.20
CA ALA A 441 -60.14 -37.96 21.00
C ALA A 441 -60.57 -38.69 19.69
N ASP A 442 -61.55 -39.59 19.77
CA ASP A 442 -61.96 -40.43 18.65
C ASP A 442 -62.75 -39.66 17.59
N ASN A 443 -62.88 -40.26 16.40
CA ASN A 443 -63.69 -39.76 15.30
C ASN A 443 -63.28 -38.39 14.71
N GLY A 444 -62.00 -38.06 14.80
CA GLY A 444 -61.47 -36.85 14.15
C GLY A 444 -61.95 -35.54 14.78
N VAL A 445 -62.26 -35.55 16.04
CA VAL A 445 -62.70 -34.35 16.78
C VAL A 445 -61.57 -33.33 17.00
N PHE A 446 -60.32 -33.75 16.83
CA PHE A 446 -59.16 -32.87 16.72
C PHE A 446 -58.59 -32.87 15.32
N SER A 447 -58.02 -31.76 14.91
CA SER A 447 -57.40 -31.59 13.59
C SER A 447 -56.23 -32.53 13.30
N VAL A 448 -55.68 -33.17 14.36
CA VAL A 448 -54.56 -34.13 14.30
C VAL A 448 -54.76 -35.28 15.25
N PRO A 449 -54.20 -36.48 15.02
CA PRO A 449 -54.24 -37.59 15.95
C PRO A 449 -53.53 -37.27 17.25
N GLY A 450 -54.11 -37.71 18.36
CA GLY A 450 -53.51 -37.49 19.68
C GLY A 450 -54.25 -38.22 20.80
N THR A 451 -53.92 -37.89 22.02
CA THR A 451 -54.57 -38.42 23.21
C THR A 451 -55.11 -37.26 24.07
N VAL A 452 -56.24 -37.45 24.65
CA VAL A 452 -56.80 -36.49 25.57
C VAL A 452 -56.93 -37.13 26.96
N LYS A 453 -56.62 -36.33 27.97
CA LYS A 453 -56.78 -36.76 29.40
C LYS A 453 -57.33 -35.61 30.25
N TRP A 454 -57.93 -35.92 31.31
CA TRP A 454 -58.22 -34.94 32.35
C TRP A 454 -56.94 -34.53 33.06
N VAL A 455 -56.81 -33.27 33.39
CA VAL A 455 -55.64 -32.73 34.06
C VAL A 455 -56.06 -31.90 35.28
N GLY A 456 -55.27 -32.01 36.31
CA GLY A 456 -55.37 -31.20 37.53
C GLY A 456 -54.28 -30.11 37.54
N GLU A 457 -54.03 -29.58 38.73
CA GLU A 457 -52.99 -28.57 38.91
C GLU A 457 -51.58 -29.09 38.63
N THR A 458 -51.36 -30.41 38.69
CA THR A 458 -50.02 -31.05 38.47
C THR A 458 -49.95 -31.92 37.22
N ASP A 459 -50.85 -31.80 36.27
CA ASP A 459 -50.96 -32.63 35.06
C ASP A 459 -51.21 -34.13 35.28
N GLU A 460 -51.06 -34.62 36.50
CA GLU A 460 -51.38 -36.01 36.88
C GLU A 460 -52.68 -36.05 37.70
N LEU A 461 -53.71 -36.63 37.12
CA LEU A 461 -55.01 -36.76 37.73
C LEU A 461 -55.55 -38.15 37.45
N ASP A 462 -55.91 -38.90 38.53
CA ASP A 462 -56.69 -40.13 38.38
C ASP A 462 -58.16 -39.77 38.22
N PRO A 463 -58.77 -39.93 37.06
CA PRO A 463 -60.16 -39.54 36.83
C PRO A 463 -61.15 -40.30 37.68
N SER A 464 -60.80 -41.49 38.21
CA SER A 464 -61.66 -42.31 39.06
C SER A 464 -61.80 -41.78 40.46
N THR A 465 -60.88 -40.93 40.90
CA THR A 465 -60.84 -40.36 42.28
C THR A 465 -61.50 -38.99 42.40
N VAL A 466 -61.75 -38.33 41.23
CA VAL A 466 -62.32 -36.99 41.24
C VAL A 466 -63.82 -36.99 41.01
N PRO A 467 -64.63 -36.63 42.02
CA PRO A 467 -66.09 -36.56 41.86
C PRO A 467 -66.48 -35.39 40.94
N VAL A 468 -67.53 -35.63 40.15
CA VAL A 468 -68.12 -34.58 39.30
C VAL A 468 -69.15 -33.80 40.13
N GLU A 469 -68.91 -32.51 40.22
CA GLU A 469 -69.75 -31.53 40.87
C GLU A 469 -70.60 -30.77 39.88
N LYS A 470 -71.81 -30.37 40.26
CA LYS A 470 -72.71 -29.60 39.40
C LYS A 470 -72.14 -28.22 39.13
N ASP A 471 -72.19 -27.79 37.87
CA ASP A 471 -71.73 -26.47 37.33
C ASP A 471 -70.20 -26.18 37.53
N LYS A 472 -69.45 -27.23 37.84
CA LYS A 472 -67.97 -27.13 37.92
C LYS A 472 -67.31 -27.51 36.64
N ALA A 473 -66.36 -26.65 36.20
CA ALA A 473 -65.53 -26.90 35.02
C ALA A 473 -64.36 -27.82 35.38
N TYR A 474 -64.06 -28.78 34.51
CA TYR A 474 -62.94 -29.70 34.59
C TYR A 474 -62.04 -29.51 33.37
N THR A 475 -60.76 -29.46 33.61
CA THR A 475 -59.78 -29.19 32.56
C THR A 475 -59.32 -30.48 31.92
N TRP A 476 -59.27 -30.45 30.59
CA TRP A 476 -58.69 -31.51 29.78
C TRP A 476 -57.44 -31.01 29.05
N LYS A 477 -56.51 -31.92 28.72
CA LYS A 477 -55.34 -31.66 27.89
C LYS A 477 -55.32 -32.64 26.75
N PHE A 478 -55.23 -32.10 25.52
CA PHE A 478 -54.98 -32.89 24.35
C PHE A 478 -53.50 -32.82 24.02
N THR A 479 -52.89 -34.00 23.85
CA THR A 479 -51.49 -34.14 23.47
C THR A 479 -51.43 -34.78 22.08
N PRO A 480 -51.05 -34.04 21.05
CA PRO A 480 -50.83 -34.57 19.71
C PRO A 480 -49.80 -35.68 19.73
N ARG A 481 -49.89 -36.64 18.78
CA ARG A 481 -48.86 -37.68 18.54
C ARG A 481 -47.67 -37.14 17.75
N LEU A 482 -47.88 -36.01 17.09
CA LEU A 482 -46.89 -35.37 16.25
C LEU A 482 -46.16 -34.25 17.04
N ASP A 483 -44.85 -34.29 17.06
CA ASP A 483 -44.03 -33.36 17.87
C ASP A 483 -44.10 -31.90 17.40
N ASN A 484 -44.56 -31.69 16.16
CA ASN A 484 -44.72 -30.37 15.56
C ASN A 484 -46.01 -29.64 15.97
N TYR A 485 -46.82 -30.22 16.85
CA TYR A 485 -48.02 -29.61 17.38
C TYR A 485 -47.88 -29.35 18.88
N GLU A 486 -48.51 -28.25 19.31
CA GLU A 486 -48.63 -27.93 20.74
C GLU A 486 -49.69 -28.81 21.40
N SER A 487 -49.51 -29.05 22.67
CA SER A 487 -50.63 -29.55 23.49
C SER A 487 -51.60 -28.40 23.76
N ILE A 488 -52.86 -28.65 23.66
CA ILE A 488 -53.91 -27.69 24.03
C ILE A 488 -54.70 -28.14 25.22
N THR A 489 -55.18 -27.17 25.96
CA THR A 489 -56.07 -27.41 27.13
C THR A 489 -57.40 -26.70 26.93
N GLY A 490 -58.41 -27.24 27.52
CA GLY A 490 -59.72 -26.63 27.56
C GLY A 490 -60.50 -27.11 28.79
N SER A 491 -61.67 -26.57 29.02
CA SER A 491 -62.50 -26.96 30.16
C SER A 491 -63.91 -27.32 29.71
N ILE A 492 -64.51 -28.29 30.44
CA ILE A 492 -65.89 -28.78 30.21
C ILE A 492 -66.63 -28.77 31.53
N ILE A 493 -67.86 -28.27 31.54
CA ILE A 493 -68.82 -28.46 32.63
C ILE A 493 -69.60 -29.73 32.30
N LEU A 494 -69.37 -30.80 33.04
CA LEU A 494 -69.91 -32.12 32.71
C LEU A 494 -71.35 -32.30 33.20
N TRP A 495 -71.77 -31.57 34.22
CA TRP A 495 -73.09 -31.69 34.90
C TRP A 495 -73.72 -30.30 35.05
N THR A 496 -74.84 -30.07 34.38
CA THR A 496 -75.65 -28.82 34.42
C THR A 496 -77.09 -29.15 34.77
N GLU A 497 -77.89 -28.13 35.13
CA GLU A 497 -79.33 -28.31 35.37
C GLU A 497 -80.12 -28.82 34.19
N SER A 498 -79.69 -28.50 33.00
CA SER A 498 -80.36 -28.90 31.77
C SER A 498 -79.86 -30.22 31.16
N GLY A 499 -78.93 -30.90 31.84
CA GLY A 499 -78.34 -32.15 31.31
C GLY A 499 -77.49 -32.05 30.10
N SER A 500 -77.20 -30.86 29.64
CA SER A 500 -76.33 -30.62 28.50
C SER A 500 -75.02 -29.99 28.99
N GLY A 501 -73.88 -30.64 28.77
CA GLY A 501 -72.57 -30.08 29.06
C GLY A 501 -72.28 -28.89 28.19
N VAL A 502 -71.60 -27.91 28.74
CA VAL A 502 -71.12 -26.74 27.99
C VAL A 502 -69.58 -26.82 27.88
N VAL A 503 -69.10 -26.76 26.63
CA VAL A 503 -67.67 -26.71 26.41
C VAL A 503 -67.22 -25.27 26.49
N ILE A 504 -66.34 -24.96 27.41
CA ILE A 504 -65.66 -23.67 27.52
C ILE A 504 -64.22 -23.90 27.07
N ILE A 505 -63.85 -23.37 25.92
CA ILE A 505 -62.48 -23.37 25.44
C ILE A 505 -61.80 -22.10 26.01
N VAL A 506 -60.91 -22.28 26.93
CA VAL A 506 -60.00 -21.19 27.37
C VAL A 506 -58.65 -21.52 26.79
N PRO A 507 -58.17 -20.76 25.81
CA PRO A 507 -56.79 -20.91 25.35
C PRO A 507 -55.86 -20.54 26.51
N SER A 508 -55.13 -21.50 27.06
CA SER A 508 -54.03 -21.18 27.95
C SER A 508 -52.89 -20.62 27.11
N GLN A 509 -52.64 -19.36 27.24
CA GLN A 509 -51.36 -18.79 26.78
C GLN A 509 -50.28 -19.32 27.71
N SER A 510 -49.52 -20.29 27.25
CA SER A 510 -48.27 -20.66 27.87
C SER A 510 -47.18 -19.69 27.39
N GLY A 511 -46.72 -18.82 28.31
CA GLY A 511 -45.53 -18.01 28.08
C GLY A 511 -45.82 -16.62 27.53
N GLU A 512 -45.68 -15.69 28.39
CA GLU A 512 -45.64 -14.26 28.12
C GLU A 512 -44.47 -13.96 27.14
N SER A 513 -44.78 -13.95 25.85
CA SER A 513 -43.94 -13.25 24.88
C SER A 513 -44.73 -12.04 24.46
N THR A 514 -44.32 -10.88 24.92
CA THR A 514 -44.72 -9.60 24.34
C THR A 514 -44.63 -9.70 22.82
N PRO A 515 -45.74 -9.43 22.10
CA PRO A 515 -45.63 -9.41 20.63
C PRO A 515 -44.72 -8.26 20.23
N ALA A 516 -43.60 -8.60 19.64
CA ALA A 516 -42.85 -7.64 18.85
C ALA A 516 -43.82 -7.10 17.80
N SER A 517 -44.12 -5.81 17.88
CA SER A 517 -44.93 -5.10 16.89
C SER A 517 -44.33 -5.32 15.49
N ASN A 518 -45.07 -6.03 14.67
CA ASN A 518 -44.78 -6.17 13.26
C ASN A 518 -45.16 -4.84 12.58
N PRO A 519 -44.23 -4.07 12.06
CA PRO A 519 -44.57 -2.88 11.27
C PRO A 519 -44.90 -3.31 9.85
N ASN A 520 -46.15 -3.12 9.49
CA ASN A 520 -46.68 -3.16 8.14
C ASN A 520 -47.45 -4.40 7.70
N THR A 521 -48.72 -4.38 8.02
CA THR A 521 -49.76 -4.70 7.05
C THR A 521 -50.77 -3.55 7.09
N GLY A 522 -50.73 -2.70 6.07
CA GLY A 522 -51.69 -1.67 5.82
C GLY A 522 -53.04 -2.30 5.44
N ALA A 523 -53.99 -2.24 6.35
CA ALA A 523 -55.42 -2.26 6.05
C ALA A 523 -56.13 -1.46 7.12
N ALA A 524 -56.68 -0.32 6.74
CA ALA A 524 -57.47 0.53 7.62
C ALA A 524 -58.80 -0.14 7.96
N PRO A 525 -59.23 -0.12 9.23
CA PRO A 525 -60.62 -0.31 9.56
C PRO A 525 -61.34 1.03 9.61
N VAL A 526 -62.43 1.09 8.86
CA VAL A 526 -63.44 2.16 8.88
C VAL A 526 -64.19 2.17 10.20
N GLY A 527 -64.18 3.30 10.88
CA GLY A 527 -65.27 3.92 11.61
C GLY A 527 -65.77 3.29 12.92
N GLN A 528 -65.63 4.03 13.99
CA GLN A 528 -66.67 4.54 14.87
C GLN A 528 -66.09 5.36 16.01
N PRO A 529 -66.85 6.26 16.69
CA PRO A 529 -66.43 7.58 17.06
C PRO A 529 -66.09 7.78 18.56
N LEU A 530 -65.47 8.91 18.80
CA LEU A 530 -65.01 9.56 20.04
C LEU A 530 -66.08 9.62 21.19
N PRO A 531 -65.62 9.84 22.47
CA PRO A 531 -65.52 11.24 22.91
C PRO A 531 -64.29 11.58 23.79
N GLY A 532 -63.64 12.62 23.53
CA GLY A 532 -63.80 13.85 24.33
C GLY A 532 -62.54 14.30 25.11
N LEU A 533 -62.10 15.50 24.84
CA LEU A 533 -61.35 16.51 25.65
C LEU A 533 -59.82 16.33 25.74
N ALA A 534 -59.00 17.31 25.63
CA ALA A 534 -59.07 18.75 25.35
C ALA A 534 -57.65 19.28 25.10
N LEU A 535 -57.55 20.17 24.18
CA LEU A 535 -56.67 21.36 24.06
C LEU A 535 -55.40 21.47 24.92
N LEU A 536 -54.26 21.72 24.19
CA LEU A 536 -53.63 23.07 24.28
C LEU A 536 -52.63 23.25 23.14
N ALA A 537 -52.89 24.28 22.36
CA ALA A 537 -52.07 24.83 21.30
C ALA A 537 -50.91 25.64 21.90
N LEU A 538 -49.78 25.68 21.25
CA LEU A 538 -49.05 26.94 21.09
C LEU A 538 -48.22 26.91 19.78
N ALA A 539 -48.60 27.83 18.96
CA ALA A 539 -47.91 28.24 17.74
C ALA A 539 -46.64 29.04 18.07
N ALA A 540 -45.61 28.90 17.24
CA ALA A 540 -44.73 30.03 16.95
C ALA A 540 -44.19 29.87 15.55
N LEU A 541 -44.76 30.63 14.68
CA LEU A 541 -44.32 31.09 13.37
C LEU A 541 -43.06 31.96 13.53
N CYS A 542 -42.04 31.74 12.71
CA CYS A 542 -41.21 32.87 12.24
C CYS A 542 -40.63 32.53 10.85
N LEU A 543 -41.24 33.17 9.87
CA LEU A 543 -40.65 33.50 8.58
C LEU A 543 -39.39 34.36 8.76
N TYR A 544 -38.37 34.13 7.99
CA TYR A 544 -37.63 35.25 7.40
C TYR A 544 -37.10 34.83 6.01
N ALA A 545 -37.59 35.53 5.04
CA ALA A 545 -37.08 35.61 3.68
C ALA A 545 -36.03 36.75 3.63
N GLY A 546 -35.03 36.60 2.82
CA GLY A 546 -34.05 37.67 2.58
C GLY A 546 -32.97 37.31 1.57
N THR A 547 -33.29 37.38 0.34
CA THR A 547 -32.61 37.89 -0.88
C THR A 547 -31.26 38.60 -0.72
N ARG A 548 -30.37 38.29 -1.63
CA ARG A 548 -29.52 39.07 -2.58
C ARG A 548 -28.04 38.77 -2.54
N ARG A 549 -27.59 38.33 -3.71
CA ARG A 549 -26.58 38.91 -4.64
C ARG A 549 -25.24 39.40 -4.01
N PHE A 550 -24.19 38.78 -4.35
CA PHE A 550 -23.23 39.19 -5.39
C PHE A 550 -22.39 37.97 -5.80
#